data_34fc444942f0e9a21cd4c3e435d04929
#
_entry.id   34fc444942f0e9a21cd4c3e435d04929
#
_cell.length_a   1.000
_cell.length_b   1.000
_cell.length_c   1.000
_cell.angle_alpha   90.00
_cell.angle_beta   90.00
_cell.angle_gamma   90.00
#
_symmetry.space_group_name_H-M   'P 1'
#
loop_
_entity.id
_entity.type
_entity.pdbx_description
1 polymer ?
#
loop_
_entity_poly.entity_id
_entity_poly.type
_entity_poly.pdbx_seq_one_letter_code
_entity_poly.pdbx_strand_id
1 'polypeptide(L)'
;MIQQAQAANTGLLKNFPKGYALGDEHAPHISVIGGYFYTANLDEMFAAASKVLASEKVMSWKLKAFQYHYIPLKEIGLGGILVEPTADLIRLQDKLFEAIGKFWAPASSGNAAAFRTTPEDPNI
;
A
#
# COMPACT_ATOMS: atom_id res chain seq x y z
N MET A 1 -4.58 -13.35 8.43
CA MET A 1 -4.60 -11.92 8.09
C MET A 1 -5.63 -11.62 7.00
N ILE A 2 -5.58 -12.25 5.83
CA ILE A 2 -6.52 -12.00 4.70
C ILE A 2 -7.98 -12.16 5.14
N GLN A 3 -8.34 -13.30 5.71
CA GLN A 3 -9.71 -13.58 6.17
C GLN A 3 -10.24 -12.54 7.17
N GLN A 4 -9.39 -12.07 8.07
CA GLN A 4 -9.77 -11.04 9.07
C GLN A 4 -10.02 -9.69 8.40
N ALA A 5 -9.18 -9.30 7.43
CA ALA A 5 -9.37 -8.08 6.68
C ALA A 5 -10.64 -8.13 5.82
N GLN A 6 -10.93 -9.26 5.18
CA GLN A 6 -12.16 -9.47 4.42
C GLN A 6 -13.41 -9.43 5.32
N ALA A 7 -13.35 -10.03 6.51
CA ALA A 7 -14.44 -9.98 7.47
C ALA A 7 -14.72 -8.54 7.95
N ALA A 8 -13.66 -7.77 8.25
CA ALA A 8 -13.78 -6.37 8.62
C ALA A 8 -14.38 -5.54 7.46
N ASN A 9 -13.91 -5.75 6.23
CA ASN A 9 -14.44 -5.08 5.04
C ASN A 9 -15.92 -5.42 4.82
N THR A 10 -16.33 -6.68 4.97
CA THR A 10 -17.74 -7.09 4.90
C THR A 10 -18.59 -6.35 5.93
N GLY A 11 -18.06 -6.14 7.14
CA GLY A 11 -18.73 -5.34 8.18
C GLY A 11 -18.92 -3.87 7.78
N LEU A 12 -17.89 -3.27 7.18
CA LEU A 12 -17.95 -1.90 6.67
C LEU A 12 -18.96 -1.76 5.53
N LEU A 13 -18.98 -2.69 4.60
CA LEU A 13 -19.90 -2.68 3.44
C LEU A 13 -21.36 -2.84 3.84
N LYS A 14 -21.68 -3.46 4.97
CA LYS A 14 -23.05 -3.48 5.51
C LYS A 14 -23.56 -2.08 5.82
N ASN A 15 -22.70 -1.20 6.31
CA ASN A 15 -23.04 0.18 6.66
C ASN A 15 -22.89 1.14 5.46
N PHE A 16 -21.99 0.80 4.55
CA PHE A 16 -21.72 1.61 3.35
C PHE A 16 -21.56 0.70 2.12
N PRO A 17 -22.68 0.25 1.49
CA PRO A 17 -22.64 -0.71 0.38
C PRO A 17 -21.89 -0.25 -0.88
N LYS A 18 -21.71 1.08 -1.04
CA LYS A 18 -20.93 1.66 -2.14
C LYS A 18 -19.42 1.74 -1.81
N GLY A 19 -19.01 1.22 -0.67
CA GLY A 19 -17.62 1.20 -0.26
C GLY A 19 -16.77 0.25 -1.10
N TYR A 20 -15.46 0.38 -0.94
CA TYR A 20 -14.49 -0.45 -1.65
C TYR A 20 -14.52 -1.90 -1.13
N ALA A 21 -14.82 -2.83 -2.01
CA ALA A 21 -14.89 -4.25 -1.69
C ALA A 21 -13.52 -4.92 -1.88
N LEU A 22 -13.04 -5.61 -0.85
CA LEU A 22 -11.87 -6.48 -0.94
C LEU A 22 -12.25 -7.81 -1.62
N GLY A 23 -11.43 -8.25 -2.55
CA GLY A 23 -11.63 -9.46 -3.33
C GLY A 23 -10.36 -9.86 -4.07
N ASP A 24 -10.51 -10.67 -5.12
CA ASP A 24 -9.38 -11.16 -5.89
C ASP A 24 -8.61 -10.05 -6.61
N GLU A 25 -9.32 -9.03 -7.08
CA GLU A 25 -8.70 -7.87 -7.75
C GLU A 25 -8.15 -6.84 -6.75
N HIS A 26 -8.64 -6.86 -5.52
CA HIS A 26 -8.30 -5.92 -4.47
C HIS A 26 -7.90 -6.66 -3.19
N ALA A 27 -6.77 -7.34 -3.24
CA ALA A 27 -6.28 -8.12 -2.12
C ALA A 27 -5.88 -7.23 -0.93
N PRO A 28 -6.25 -7.61 0.31
CA PRO A 28 -5.75 -6.92 1.49
C PRO A 28 -4.22 -7.00 1.54
N HIS A 29 -3.58 -5.85 1.75
CA HIS A 29 -2.13 -5.76 1.78
C HIS A 29 -1.64 -4.79 2.84
N ILE A 30 -0.36 -4.85 3.15
CA ILE A 30 0.33 -3.89 3.99
C ILE A 30 1.21 -3.04 3.07
N SER A 31 0.92 -1.74 3.00
CA SER A 31 1.75 -0.81 2.25
C SER A 31 2.97 -0.45 3.08
N VAL A 32 4.15 -0.85 2.64
CA VAL A 32 5.42 -0.57 3.31
C VAL A 32 6.05 0.71 2.78
N ILE A 33 5.93 0.94 1.47
CA ILE A 33 6.45 2.12 0.79
C ILE A 33 5.56 2.43 -0.40
N GLY A 34 5.39 3.70 -0.71
CA GLY A 34 4.68 4.18 -1.90
C GLY A 34 5.32 5.44 -2.41
N GLY A 35 5.26 5.66 -3.73
CA GLY A 35 5.83 6.85 -4.35
C GLY A 35 5.58 6.88 -5.85
N TYR A 36 6.01 7.97 -6.47
CA TYR A 36 5.95 8.14 -7.92
C TYR A 36 7.30 7.80 -8.52
N PHE A 37 7.29 7.07 -9.64
CA PHE A 37 8.49 6.64 -10.34
C PHE A 37 8.36 6.96 -11.83
N TYR A 38 9.47 7.28 -12.49
CA TYR A 38 9.47 7.41 -13.94
C TYR A 38 9.31 6.04 -14.59
N THR A 39 8.44 5.93 -15.59
CA THR A 39 8.18 4.67 -16.30
C THR A 39 9.46 4.04 -16.86
N ALA A 40 10.39 4.86 -17.33
CA ALA A 40 11.68 4.40 -17.84
C ALA A 40 12.54 3.67 -16.80
N ASN A 41 12.30 3.88 -15.51
CA ASN A 41 13.10 3.32 -14.41
C ASN A 41 12.41 2.13 -13.71
N LEU A 42 11.21 1.75 -14.15
CA LEU A 42 10.42 0.74 -13.44
C LEU A 42 11.11 -0.62 -13.36
N ASP A 43 11.73 -1.08 -14.43
CA ASP A 43 12.40 -2.38 -14.45
C ASP A 43 13.57 -2.42 -13.44
N GLU A 44 14.39 -1.37 -13.41
CA GLU A 44 15.50 -1.27 -12.46
C GLU A 44 14.99 -1.13 -11.01
N MET A 45 13.95 -0.34 -10.81
CA MET A 45 13.32 -0.17 -9.51
C MET A 45 12.75 -1.49 -9.00
N PHE A 46 12.00 -2.23 -9.84
CA PHE A 46 11.46 -3.54 -9.47
C PHE A 46 12.56 -4.57 -9.20
N ALA A 47 13.63 -4.57 -9.98
CA ALA A 47 14.78 -5.44 -9.73
C ALA A 47 15.44 -5.13 -8.37
N ALA A 48 15.62 -3.85 -8.05
CA ALA A 48 16.18 -3.43 -6.76
C ALA A 48 15.27 -3.81 -5.58
N ALA A 49 13.96 -3.55 -5.70
CA ALA A 49 12.98 -3.95 -4.68
C ALA A 49 12.94 -5.47 -4.48
N SER A 50 12.93 -6.23 -5.57
CA SER A 50 12.92 -7.71 -5.53
C SER A 50 14.15 -8.26 -4.83
N LYS A 51 15.33 -7.67 -5.03
CA LYS A 51 16.58 -8.06 -4.35
C LYS A 51 16.47 -7.84 -2.84
N VAL A 52 15.89 -6.73 -2.40
CA VAL A 52 15.64 -6.47 -0.98
C VAL A 52 14.67 -7.51 -0.42
N LEU A 53 13.53 -7.74 -1.08
CA LEU A 53 12.52 -8.69 -0.62
C LEU A 53 13.05 -10.13 -0.55
N ALA A 54 13.90 -10.54 -1.49
CA ALA A 54 14.55 -11.85 -1.47
C ALA A 54 15.52 -12.04 -0.29
N SER A 55 16.06 -10.94 0.25
CA SER A 55 16.96 -10.98 1.42
C SER A 55 16.21 -11.07 2.76
N GLU A 56 14.89 -10.86 2.75
CA GLU A 56 14.05 -10.81 3.95
C GLU A 56 13.09 -12.02 4.03
N LYS A 57 12.91 -12.55 5.23
CA LYS A 57 12.02 -13.69 5.46
C LYS A 57 10.59 -13.23 5.78
N VAL A 58 10.03 -12.36 4.95
CA VAL A 58 8.73 -11.69 5.19
C VAL A 58 7.59 -12.68 5.52
N MET A 59 7.60 -13.86 4.91
CA MET A 59 6.57 -14.89 5.13
C MET A 59 6.64 -15.54 6.50
N SER A 60 7.74 -15.39 7.22
CA SER A 60 7.91 -15.93 8.58
C SER A 60 7.51 -14.94 9.68
N TRP A 61 7.27 -13.68 9.33
CA TRP A 61 6.98 -12.65 10.32
C TRP A 61 5.58 -12.79 10.89
N LYS A 62 5.45 -12.52 12.18
CA LYS A 62 4.18 -12.44 12.87
C LYS A 62 3.87 -10.98 13.11
N LEU A 63 2.89 -10.47 12.38
CA LEU A 63 2.45 -9.09 12.49
C LEU A 63 1.18 -9.03 13.32
N LYS A 64 1.05 -8.00 14.15
CA LYS A 64 -0.09 -7.77 15.03
C LYS A 64 -0.83 -6.53 14.61
N ALA A 65 -2.09 -6.69 14.22
CA ALA A 65 -3.02 -5.60 14.05
C ALA A 65 -3.54 -5.15 15.42
N PHE A 66 -3.61 -3.85 15.68
CA PHE A 66 -3.96 -3.36 17.02
C PHE A 66 -5.04 -2.27 17.03
N GLN A 67 -5.30 -1.60 15.91
CA GLN A 67 -6.25 -0.48 15.89
C GLN A 67 -6.86 -0.30 14.50
N TYR A 68 -8.13 0.11 14.45
CA TYR A 68 -8.73 0.68 13.26
C TYR A 68 -8.33 2.14 13.11
N HIS A 69 -8.08 2.57 11.90
CA HIS A 69 -7.76 3.94 11.57
C HIS A 69 -8.71 4.46 10.50
N TYR A 70 -9.08 5.71 10.60
CA TYR A 70 -9.94 6.38 9.64
C TYR A 70 -9.33 7.72 9.24
N ILE A 71 -9.20 7.94 7.94
CA ILE A 71 -8.74 9.18 7.35
C ILE A 71 -9.92 9.79 6.59
N PRO A 72 -10.44 10.94 7.01
CA PRO A 72 -11.50 11.63 6.27
C PRO A 72 -10.94 12.22 4.97
N LEU A 73 -11.57 11.92 3.84
CA LEU A 73 -11.23 12.45 2.52
C LEU A 73 -12.49 13.04 1.89
N LYS A 74 -12.71 14.36 2.03
CA LYS A 74 -13.90 15.04 1.50
C LYS A 74 -15.21 14.29 1.83
N GLU A 75 -15.91 13.77 0.81
CA GLU A 75 -17.18 13.05 0.94
C GLU A 75 -17.02 11.55 1.20
N ILE A 76 -15.80 11.04 1.14
CA ILE A 76 -15.45 9.64 1.42
C ILE A 76 -14.43 9.56 2.55
N GLY A 77 -14.15 8.36 3.02
CA GLY A 77 -13.12 8.11 4.00
C GLY A 77 -12.33 6.86 3.66
N LEU A 78 -11.08 6.85 4.08
CA LEU A 78 -10.23 5.68 4.00
C LEU A 78 -10.19 4.99 5.35
N GLY A 79 -10.73 3.76 5.42
CA GLY A 79 -10.63 2.89 6.58
C GLY A 79 -9.41 1.98 6.46
N GLY A 80 -8.63 1.89 7.50
CA GLY A 80 -7.46 1.03 7.56
C GLY A 80 -7.34 0.29 8.89
N ILE A 81 -6.46 -0.70 8.91
CA ILE A 81 -6.07 -1.42 10.12
C ILE A 81 -4.59 -1.15 10.35
N LEU A 82 -4.26 -0.57 11.50
CA LEU A 82 -2.89 -0.32 11.89
C LEU A 82 -2.23 -1.62 12.38
N VAL A 83 -1.03 -1.84 11.90
CA VAL A 83 -0.17 -2.95 12.30
C VAL A 83 0.96 -2.41 13.16
N GLU A 84 1.32 -3.13 14.24
CA GLU A 84 2.46 -2.74 15.08
C GLU A 84 3.73 -2.64 14.24
N PRO A 85 4.47 -1.52 14.33
CA PRO A 85 5.72 -1.34 13.61
C PRO A 85 6.81 -2.19 14.26
N THR A 86 6.98 -3.41 13.79
CA THR A 86 8.06 -4.28 14.27
C THR A 86 9.41 -3.83 13.74
N ALA A 87 10.49 -4.19 14.42
CA ALA A 87 11.86 -3.90 13.95
C ALA A 87 12.11 -4.48 12.55
N ASP A 88 11.49 -5.61 12.21
CA ASP A 88 11.58 -6.22 10.89
C ASP A 88 10.89 -5.37 9.81
N LEU A 89 9.70 -4.82 10.10
CA LEU A 89 9.00 -3.93 9.17
C LEU A 89 9.77 -2.63 8.95
N ILE A 90 10.29 -2.03 10.02
CA ILE A 90 11.09 -0.80 9.94
C ILE A 90 12.35 -1.06 9.10
N ARG A 91 13.09 -2.13 9.41
CA ARG A 91 14.27 -2.53 8.65
C ARG A 91 13.97 -2.76 7.15
N LEU A 92 12.86 -3.43 6.83
CA LEU A 92 12.43 -3.62 5.44
C LEU A 92 12.17 -2.28 4.77
N GLN A 93 11.44 -1.39 5.43
CA GLN A 93 11.15 -0.06 4.91
C GLN A 93 12.42 0.73 4.62
N ASP A 94 13.37 0.75 5.56
CA ASP A 94 14.65 1.44 5.40
C ASP A 94 15.45 0.90 4.22
N LYS A 95 15.56 -0.44 4.11
CA LYS A 95 16.23 -1.09 2.98
C LYS A 95 15.56 -0.79 1.63
N LEU A 96 14.24 -0.76 1.59
CA LEU A 96 13.52 -0.38 0.38
C LEU A 96 13.75 1.07 0.04
N PHE A 97 13.69 1.99 1.00
CA PHE A 97 14.01 3.40 0.79
C PHE A 97 15.42 3.59 0.22
N GLU A 98 16.41 2.92 0.79
CA GLU A 98 17.78 2.96 0.31
C GLU A 98 17.93 2.41 -1.12
N ALA A 99 17.28 1.28 -1.40
CA ALA A 99 17.40 0.62 -2.71
C ALA A 99 16.66 1.34 -3.84
N ILE A 100 15.46 1.88 -3.58
CA ILE A 100 14.59 2.44 -4.63
C ILE A 100 14.45 3.96 -4.58
N GLY A 101 14.90 4.61 -3.51
CA GLY A 101 14.75 6.07 -3.34
C GLY A 101 15.37 6.90 -4.47
N LYS A 102 16.45 6.42 -5.07
CA LYS A 102 17.12 7.06 -6.21
C LYS A 102 16.25 7.13 -7.49
N PHE A 103 15.21 6.29 -7.58
CA PHE A 103 14.29 6.24 -8.72
C PHE A 103 13.04 7.10 -8.51
N TRP A 104 12.91 7.74 -7.34
CA TRP A 104 11.75 8.53 -7.01
C TRP A 104 11.60 9.75 -7.90
N ALA A 105 10.41 9.91 -8.45
CA ALA A 105 10.05 11.12 -9.20
C ALA A 105 9.44 12.15 -8.25
N PRO A 106 9.75 13.45 -8.38
CA PRO A 106 9.09 14.49 -7.62
C PRO A 106 7.58 14.48 -7.86
N ALA A 107 6.78 14.66 -6.82
CA ALA A 107 5.32 14.74 -6.93
C ALA A 107 4.85 15.87 -7.88
N SER A 108 5.69 16.89 -8.07
CA SER A 108 5.45 18.02 -9.00
C SER A 108 5.69 17.69 -10.46
N SER A 109 6.15 16.49 -10.80
CA SER A 109 6.53 16.13 -12.19
C SER A 109 5.33 15.91 -13.12
N GLY A 110 4.10 16.16 -12.68
CA GLY A 110 2.88 15.95 -13.48
C GLY A 110 2.49 14.48 -13.67
N ASN A 111 3.35 13.56 -13.26
CA ASN A 111 3.15 12.12 -13.45
C ASN A 111 2.10 11.51 -12.52
N ALA A 112 1.64 12.23 -11.49
CA ALA A 112 0.54 11.77 -10.63
C ALA A 112 -0.75 11.48 -11.45
N ALA A 113 -0.96 12.19 -12.55
CA ALA A 113 -2.09 11.97 -13.45
C ALA A 113 -1.95 10.68 -14.28
N ALA A 114 -0.74 10.17 -14.48
CA ALA A 114 -0.48 8.97 -15.29
C ALA A 114 -0.97 7.67 -14.61
N PHE A 115 -1.20 7.70 -13.30
CA PHE A 115 -1.69 6.54 -12.54
C PHE A 115 -3.22 6.49 -12.42
N ARG A 116 -3.92 7.51 -12.91
CA ARG A 116 -5.38 7.48 -12.99
C ARG A 116 -5.80 6.75 -14.24
N THR A 117 -6.58 5.70 -14.06
CA THR A 117 -7.21 4.98 -15.17
C THR A 117 -8.28 5.83 -15.86
N THR A 118 -8.88 6.77 -15.12
CA THR A 118 -9.77 7.82 -15.65
C THR A 118 -9.54 9.13 -14.88
N PRO A 119 -9.85 10.31 -15.48
CA PRO A 119 -9.78 11.60 -14.78
C PRO A 119 -10.72 11.68 -13.56
N GLU A 120 -11.67 10.77 -13.47
CA GLU A 120 -12.73 10.73 -12.47
C GLU A 120 -12.49 9.67 -11.38
N ASP A 121 -11.36 8.96 -11.40
CA ASP A 121 -11.06 7.96 -10.38
C ASP A 121 -10.89 8.65 -9.01
N PRO A 122 -11.84 8.50 -8.07
CA PRO A 122 -11.80 9.20 -6.79
C PRO A 122 -10.78 8.59 -5.81
N ASN A 123 -10.12 7.48 -6.20
CA ASN A 123 -9.26 6.69 -5.31
C ASN A 123 -7.78 7.04 -5.44
N ILE A 124 -7.42 8.04 -6.23
CA ILE A 124 -6.02 8.47 -6.41
C ILE A 124 -5.87 9.97 -6.16
#